data_02ea56fc802d7f853d264f98a2a4c569
#
_entry.id   02ea56fc802d7f853d264f98a2a4c569
#
_cell.length_a   1.000
_cell.length_b   1.000
_cell.length_c   1.000
_cell.angle_alpha   90.00
_cell.angle_beta   90.00
_cell.angle_gamma   90.00
#
_symmetry.space_group_name_H-M   'P 1'
#
loop_
_entity.id
_entity.type
_entity.pdbx_description
1 polymer ?
#
loop_
_entity_poly.entity_id
_entity_poly.type
_entity_poly.pdbx_seq_one_letter_code
_entity_poly.pdbx_strand_id
1 'polypeptide(L)'
;VVAHLVELTDGGADYSFDCTGNTDVMRQALECCHRGWGESIIIGVAGAGQEISTRPFQLVTGRVWKGTAFGGARGRTDVPKIVDWYMDGKIEIDPMITHKLKLEDINKGFELMHSGESIRSVVVY
;
A
#
# COMPACT_ATOMS: atom_id res chain seq x y z
N VAL A 1 2.00 18.34 -3.61
CA VAL A 1 2.35 16.95 -3.97
C VAL A 1 1.80 16.62 -5.36
N VAL A 2 0.47 16.65 -5.59
CA VAL A 2 -0.17 16.23 -6.87
C VAL A 2 0.41 16.94 -8.09
N ALA A 3 0.42 18.28 -8.10
CA ALA A 3 0.95 19.05 -9.24
C ALA A 3 2.40 18.69 -9.59
N HIS A 4 3.24 18.50 -8.57
CA HIS A 4 4.64 18.11 -8.76
C HIS A 4 4.78 16.69 -9.34
N LEU A 5 3.96 15.74 -8.88
CA LEU A 5 3.96 14.38 -9.44
C LEU A 5 3.47 14.35 -10.89
N VAL A 6 2.44 15.14 -11.21
CA VAL A 6 1.94 15.26 -12.58
C VAL A 6 2.99 15.87 -13.51
N GLU A 7 3.74 16.87 -13.05
CA GLU A 7 4.85 17.46 -13.79
C GLU A 7 6.00 16.47 -13.99
N LEU A 8 6.39 15.77 -12.93
CA LEU A 8 7.48 14.78 -12.96
C LEU A 8 7.19 13.60 -13.89
N THR A 9 5.92 13.25 -14.06
CA THR A 9 5.46 12.10 -14.86
C THR A 9 4.88 12.52 -16.23
N ASP A 10 5.14 13.75 -16.67
CA ASP A 10 4.70 14.28 -17.96
C ASP A 10 3.18 14.10 -18.21
N GLY A 11 2.37 14.56 -17.24
CA GLY A 11 0.91 14.55 -17.35
C GLY A 11 0.19 13.61 -16.39
N GLY A 12 0.92 12.83 -15.61
CA GLY A 12 0.40 11.92 -14.58
C GLY A 12 0.94 10.51 -14.68
N ALA A 13 0.90 9.80 -13.58
CA ALA A 13 1.36 8.41 -13.50
C ALA A 13 0.35 7.45 -14.15
N ASP A 14 0.84 6.41 -14.83
CA ASP A 14 -0.01 5.34 -15.33
C ASP A 14 -0.64 4.54 -14.19
N TYR A 15 0.14 4.30 -13.11
CA TYR A 15 -0.30 3.59 -11.91
C TYR A 15 0.14 4.32 -10.65
N SER A 16 -0.72 4.34 -9.65
CA SER A 16 -0.39 4.76 -8.30
C SER A 16 -0.88 3.75 -7.28
N PHE A 17 -0.16 3.60 -6.16
CA PHE A 17 -0.49 2.65 -5.11
C PHE A 17 -0.52 3.37 -3.77
N ASP A 18 -1.68 3.41 -3.11
CA ASP A 18 -1.74 3.84 -1.72
C ASP A 18 -1.49 2.66 -0.80
N CYS A 19 -0.46 2.77 0.04
CA CYS A 19 -0.11 1.78 1.06
C CYS A 19 -0.20 2.36 2.47
N THR A 20 -0.77 3.57 2.63
CA THR A 20 -0.75 4.32 3.89
C THR A 20 -2.01 4.16 4.73
N GLY A 21 -3.15 3.92 4.09
CA GLY A 21 -4.45 3.96 4.76
C GLY A 21 -4.96 5.37 5.07
N ASN A 22 -4.29 6.42 4.57
CA ASN A 22 -4.69 7.80 4.76
C ASN A 22 -5.59 8.26 3.59
N THR A 23 -6.80 8.72 3.91
CA THR A 23 -7.81 9.10 2.90
C THR A 23 -7.39 10.27 2.01
N ASP A 24 -6.60 11.21 2.55
CA ASP A 24 -6.06 12.33 1.75
C ASP A 24 -4.97 11.84 0.78
N VAL A 25 -4.13 10.88 1.21
CA VAL A 25 -3.13 10.25 0.34
C VAL A 25 -3.80 9.41 -0.74
N MET A 26 -4.85 8.66 -0.42
CA MET A 26 -5.65 7.93 -1.41
C MET A 26 -6.20 8.85 -2.50
N ARG A 27 -6.72 10.02 -2.11
CA ARG A 27 -7.18 11.03 -3.06
C ARG A 27 -6.04 11.59 -3.91
N GLN A 28 -4.91 11.95 -3.30
CA GLN A 28 -3.74 12.44 -4.02
C GLN A 28 -3.20 11.39 -5.01
N ALA A 29 -3.22 10.11 -4.62
CA ALA A 29 -2.83 8.99 -5.48
C ALA A 29 -3.70 8.90 -6.74
N LEU A 30 -5.02 9.09 -6.62
CA LEU A 30 -5.90 9.17 -7.79
C LEU A 30 -5.61 10.42 -8.63
N GLU A 31 -5.53 11.59 -7.99
CA GLU A 31 -5.42 12.88 -8.67
C GLU A 31 -4.08 13.06 -9.41
N CYS A 32 -3.02 12.34 -9.01
CA CYS A 32 -1.73 12.35 -9.71
C CYS A 32 -1.66 11.36 -10.88
N CYS A 33 -2.67 10.51 -11.08
CA CYS A 33 -2.72 9.61 -12.24
C CYS A 33 -3.02 10.36 -13.54
N HIS A 34 -2.58 9.79 -14.65
CA HIS A 34 -2.82 10.35 -15.99
C HIS A 34 -4.30 10.32 -16.34
N ARG A 35 -4.78 11.40 -17.00
CA ARG A 35 -6.12 11.45 -17.56
C ARG A 35 -6.26 10.43 -18.70
N GLY A 36 -7.40 9.75 -18.77
CA GLY A 36 -7.73 8.83 -19.85
C GLY A 36 -7.49 7.37 -19.52
N TRP A 37 -6.41 7.05 -18.74
CA TRP A 37 -6.07 5.64 -18.47
C TRP A 37 -5.45 5.38 -17.10
N GLY A 38 -5.02 6.40 -16.37
CA GLY A 38 -4.29 6.21 -15.11
C GLY A 38 -5.13 5.48 -14.05
N GLU A 39 -4.54 4.49 -13.39
CA GLU A 39 -5.19 3.68 -12.37
C GLU A 39 -4.57 3.92 -10.99
N SER A 40 -5.40 4.19 -10.01
CA SER A 40 -5.00 4.31 -8.60
C SER A 40 -5.51 3.10 -7.82
N ILE A 41 -4.59 2.37 -7.19
CA ILE A 41 -4.86 1.15 -6.44
C ILE A 41 -4.77 1.44 -4.95
N ILE A 42 -5.86 1.22 -4.21
CA ILE A 42 -5.91 1.34 -2.76
C ILE A 42 -5.52 0.00 -2.16
N ILE A 43 -4.43 -0.01 -1.38
CA ILE A 43 -3.92 -1.15 -0.62
C ILE A 43 -4.01 -0.86 0.87
N GLY A 44 -3.74 0.39 1.29
CA GLY A 44 -3.82 0.82 2.67
C GLY A 44 -5.25 0.71 3.23
N VAL A 45 -5.35 0.42 4.52
CA VAL A 45 -6.63 0.28 5.21
C VAL A 45 -6.88 1.52 6.04
N ALA A 46 -7.90 2.30 5.68
CA ALA A 46 -8.34 3.45 6.46
C ALA A 46 -9.05 3.03 7.75
N GLY A 47 -9.08 3.92 8.73
CA GLY A 47 -9.82 3.71 9.97
C GLY A 47 -11.33 3.52 9.72
N ALA A 48 -11.99 2.78 10.60
CA ALA A 48 -13.42 2.54 10.50
C ALA A 48 -14.22 3.85 10.44
N GLY A 49 -15.15 3.94 9.50
CA GLY A 49 -16.00 5.12 9.28
C GLY A 49 -15.34 6.26 8.49
N GLN A 50 -14.07 6.12 8.09
CA GLN A 50 -13.45 7.09 7.18
C GLN A 50 -13.90 6.84 5.74
N GLU A 51 -14.12 7.93 5.02
CA GLU A 51 -14.56 7.92 3.63
C GLU A 51 -13.54 8.62 2.74
N ILE A 52 -13.40 8.14 1.51
CA ILE A 52 -12.62 8.81 0.47
C ILE A 52 -13.55 9.63 -0.42
N SER A 53 -13.09 10.78 -0.87
CA SER A 53 -13.84 11.65 -1.77
C SER A 53 -12.95 12.30 -2.81
N THR A 54 -13.48 12.49 -4.00
CA THR A 54 -12.82 13.24 -5.07
C THR A 54 -13.85 13.96 -5.92
N ARG A 55 -13.40 14.89 -6.75
CA ARG A 55 -14.28 15.53 -7.73
C ARG A 55 -14.71 14.52 -8.79
N PRO A 56 -16.00 14.42 -9.16
CA PRO A 56 -16.46 13.50 -10.20
C PRO A 56 -15.69 13.64 -11.52
N PHE A 57 -15.19 14.85 -11.83
CA PHE A 57 -14.39 15.11 -13.01
C PHE A 57 -13.09 14.29 -13.07
N GLN A 58 -12.53 13.89 -11.95
CA GLN A 58 -11.35 13.03 -11.91
C GLN A 58 -11.64 11.65 -12.51
N LEU A 59 -12.83 11.12 -12.28
CA LEU A 59 -13.25 9.81 -12.79
C LEU A 59 -13.83 9.89 -14.20
N VAL A 60 -14.66 10.91 -14.50
CA VAL A 60 -15.25 11.08 -15.83
C VAL A 60 -14.20 11.33 -16.92
N THR A 61 -13.03 11.82 -16.54
CA THR A 61 -11.88 11.98 -17.45
C THR A 61 -11.03 10.71 -17.62
N GLY A 62 -11.53 9.56 -17.19
CA GLY A 62 -10.96 8.25 -17.50
C GLY A 62 -9.99 7.67 -16.47
N ARG A 63 -9.78 8.34 -15.34
CA ARG A 63 -9.03 7.73 -14.23
C ARG A 63 -9.84 6.60 -13.60
N VAL A 64 -9.14 5.62 -13.10
CA VAL A 64 -9.72 4.48 -12.38
C VAL A 64 -9.27 4.50 -10.93
N TRP A 65 -10.23 4.36 -10.02
CA TRP A 65 -9.96 4.12 -8.60
C TRP A 65 -10.42 2.73 -8.25
N LYS A 66 -9.51 1.87 -7.80
CA LYS A 66 -9.83 0.48 -7.50
C LYS A 66 -9.09 -0.05 -6.30
N GLY A 67 -9.59 -1.12 -5.77
CA GLY A 67 -8.97 -1.93 -4.73
C GLY A 67 -9.18 -3.40 -5.02
N THR A 68 -8.68 -4.25 -4.14
CA THR A 68 -8.86 -5.69 -4.24
C THR A 68 -8.77 -6.32 -2.86
N ALA A 69 -9.60 -7.30 -2.60
CA ALA A 69 -9.52 -8.08 -1.38
C ALA A 69 -8.29 -8.98 -1.42
N PHE A 70 -7.40 -8.84 -0.42
CA PHE A 70 -6.19 -9.66 -0.28
C PHE A 70 -5.31 -9.71 -1.55
N GLY A 71 -5.21 -8.58 -2.27
CA GLY A 71 -4.47 -8.49 -3.53
C GLY A 71 -5.02 -9.36 -4.67
N GLY A 72 -6.27 -9.85 -4.57
CA GLY A 72 -6.84 -10.80 -5.53
C GLY A 72 -6.23 -12.19 -5.44
N ALA A 73 -5.42 -12.46 -4.41
CA ALA A 73 -4.69 -13.70 -4.26
C ALA A 73 -5.60 -14.90 -3.97
N ARG A 74 -5.24 -16.03 -4.54
CA ARG A 74 -5.75 -17.35 -4.18
C ARG A 74 -4.85 -17.94 -3.11
N GLY A 75 -5.14 -17.68 -1.83
CA GLY A 75 -4.21 -17.96 -0.72
C GLY A 75 -3.60 -19.36 -0.73
N ARG A 76 -4.38 -20.42 -1.04
CA ARG A 76 -3.87 -21.79 -1.07
C ARG A 76 -2.86 -22.09 -2.17
N THR A 77 -2.87 -21.33 -3.26
CA THR A 77 -1.96 -21.47 -4.40
C THR A 77 -0.88 -20.41 -4.43
N ASP A 78 -1.22 -19.17 -4.09
CA ASP A 78 -0.32 -18.05 -4.28
C ASP A 78 0.64 -17.87 -3.08
N VAL A 79 0.20 -18.20 -1.85
CA VAL A 79 1.12 -18.17 -0.69
C VAL A 79 2.27 -19.17 -0.84
N PRO A 80 2.07 -20.44 -1.21
CA PRO A 80 3.18 -21.34 -1.51
C PRO A 80 4.12 -20.81 -2.59
N LYS A 81 3.61 -20.24 -3.68
CA LYS A 81 4.45 -19.63 -4.72
C LYS A 81 5.32 -18.49 -4.20
N ILE A 82 4.76 -17.63 -3.34
CA ILE A 82 5.51 -16.53 -2.73
C ILE A 82 6.63 -17.09 -1.83
N VAL A 83 6.34 -18.15 -1.08
CA VAL A 83 7.36 -18.87 -0.28
C VAL A 83 8.45 -19.45 -1.19
N ASP A 84 8.08 -20.09 -2.29
CA ASP A 84 9.05 -20.63 -3.25
C ASP A 84 9.92 -19.50 -3.84
N TRP A 85 9.33 -18.37 -4.18
CA TRP A 85 10.09 -17.21 -4.66
C TRP A 85 11.08 -16.67 -3.64
N TYR A 86 10.68 -16.66 -2.36
CA TYR A 86 11.59 -16.28 -1.28
C TYR A 86 12.73 -17.31 -1.12
N MET A 87 12.40 -18.59 -1.11
CA MET A 87 13.41 -19.67 -0.99
C MET A 87 14.37 -19.71 -2.19
N ASP A 88 13.88 -19.35 -3.38
CA ASP A 88 14.69 -19.23 -4.61
C ASP A 88 15.49 -17.91 -4.68
N GLY A 89 15.36 -17.02 -3.70
CA GLY A 89 16.02 -15.72 -3.69
C GLY A 89 15.48 -14.71 -4.72
N LYS A 90 14.27 -14.95 -5.25
CA LYS A 90 13.62 -14.05 -6.23
C LYS A 90 12.98 -12.82 -5.59
N ILE A 91 12.65 -12.91 -4.30
CA ILE A 91 12.12 -11.82 -3.48
C ILE A 91 12.88 -11.76 -2.16
N GLU A 92 13.06 -10.54 -1.65
CA GLU A 92 13.69 -10.29 -0.36
C GLU A 92 12.62 -9.94 0.67
N ILE A 93 12.53 -10.71 1.75
CA ILE A 93 11.59 -10.48 2.86
C ILE A 93 12.34 -10.15 4.16
N ASP A 94 13.50 -10.78 4.38
CA ASP A 94 14.28 -10.61 5.62
C ASP A 94 14.62 -9.14 5.96
N PRO A 95 14.95 -8.27 4.99
CA PRO A 95 15.21 -6.86 5.28
C PRO A 95 13.98 -6.10 5.83
N MET A 96 12.77 -6.62 5.61
CA MET A 96 11.54 -6.04 6.17
C MET A 96 11.38 -6.34 7.66
N ILE A 97 12.07 -7.35 8.20
CA ILE A 97 12.06 -7.70 9.63
C ILE A 97 13.02 -6.76 10.35
N THR A 98 12.52 -5.63 10.78
CA THR A 98 13.33 -4.60 11.45
C THR A 98 13.54 -4.87 12.94
N HIS A 99 12.62 -5.59 13.57
CA HIS A 99 12.66 -5.88 15.01
C HIS A 99 12.30 -7.34 15.30
N LYS A 100 13.13 -7.99 16.11
CA LYS A 100 12.85 -9.30 16.71
C LYS A 100 12.61 -9.09 18.21
N LEU A 101 11.46 -9.51 18.69
CA LEU A 101 11.00 -9.27 20.06
C LEU A 101 10.72 -10.62 20.75
N LYS A 102 10.78 -10.62 22.08
CA LYS A 102 10.22 -11.69 22.90
C LYS A 102 8.73 -11.43 23.13
N LEU A 103 7.99 -12.45 23.59
CA LEU A 103 6.55 -12.30 23.87
C LEU A 103 6.29 -11.23 24.95
N GLU A 104 7.16 -11.12 25.93
CA GLU A 104 7.05 -10.13 27.01
C GLU A 104 7.10 -8.68 26.49
N ASP A 105 7.75 -8.47 25.33
CA ASP A 105 7.94 -7.17 24.70
C ASP A 105 6.85 -6.83 23.67
N ILE A 106 5.74 -7.59 23.60
CA ILE A 106 4.71 -7.42 22.56
C ILE A 106 4.14 -5.99 22.52
N ASN A 107 3.96 -5.34 23.66
CA ASN A 107 3.47 -3.97 23.74
C ASN A 107 4.44 -2.98 23.08
N LYS A 108 5.75 -3.19 23.24
CA LYS A 108 6.78 -2.41 22.55
C LYS A 108 6.67 -2.57 21.02
N GLY A 109 6.32 -3.76 20.56
CA GLY A 109 6.05 -4.01 19.12
C GLY A 109 4.92 -3.14 18.57
N PHE A 110 3.84 -2.97 19.34
CA PHE A 110 2.75 -2.06 18.98
C PHE A 110 3.17 -0.59 19.03
N GLU A 111 3.96 -0.18 20.01
CA GLU A 111 4.51 1.18 20.09
C GLU A 111 5.37 1.51 18.88
N LEU A 112 6.29 0.62 18.48
CA LEU A 112 7.13 0.76 17.30
C LEU A 112 6.32 0.86 16.00
N MET A 113 5.21 0.13 15.93
CA MET A 113 4.29 0.21 14.79
C MET A 113 3.57 1.56 14.75
N HIS A 114 3.11 2.06 15.89
CA HIS A 114 2.44 3.37 16.00
C HIS A 114 3.38 4.55 15.71
N SER A 115 4.64 4.46 16.12
CA SER A 115 5.66 5.49 15.85
C SER A 115 6.17 5.46 14.40
N GLY A 116 5.86 4.39 13.64
CA GLY A 116 6.36 4.21 12.27
C GLY A 116 7.84 3.79 12.20
N GLU A 117 8.44 3.38 13.32
CA GLU A 117 9.84 2.93 13.39
C GLU A 117 10.02 1.48 12.91
N SER A 118 8.96 0.69 12.93
CA SER A 118 8.98 -0.72 12.51
C SER A 118 8.30 -0.93 11.16
N ILE A 119 8.99 -1.55 10.22
CA ILE A 119 8.36 -2.11 9.02
C ILE A 119 7.64 -3.40 9.39
N ARG A 120 8.37 -4.31 10.06
CA ARG A 120 7.83 -5.57 10.59
C ARG A 120 8.52 -5.94 11.89
N SER A 121 7.74 -6.07 12.95
CA SER A 121 8.18 -6.68 14.21
C SER A 121 7.75 -8.14 14.25
N VAL A 122 8.64 -9.03 14.63
CA VAL A 122 8.39 -10.48 14.74
C VAL A 122 8.65 -10.92 16.17
N VAL A 123 7.69 -11.61 16.77
CA VAL A 123 7.86 -12.26 18.07
C VAL A 123 8.47 -13.64 17.86
N VAL A 124 9.57 -13.92 18.56
CA VAL A 124 10.28 -15.19 18.51
C VAL A 124 10.11 -15.87 19.87
N TYR A 125 9.69 -17.12 19.86
CA TYR A 125 9.51 -17.98 21.04
C TYR A 125 10.75 -18.79 21.34
#